data_61779cf248879e6f3a8c68b58d12b5d4
#
_entry.id   61779cf248879e6f3a8c68b58d12b5d4
#
_cell.length_a   1.000
_cell.length_b   1.000
_cell.length_c   1.000
_cell.angle_alpha   90.00
_cell.angle_beta   90.00
_cell.angle_gamma   90.00
#
_symmetry.space_group_name_H-M   'P 1'
#
loop_
_entity.id
_entity.type
_entity.pdbx_description
1 polymer ?
#
loop_
_entity_poly.entity_id
_entity_poly.type
_entity_poly.pdbx_seq_one_letter_code
_entity_poly.pdbx_strand_id
1 'polypeptide(L)'
;TGLYNRRFYEEELKRLDTQRNLPITLVMADVNGLKLTNDAFGHLEGDKLLICAANILKKACRGDDIIARIGGDEFIFLLPKTEQETAEKMIGRIKKAMLAENYENGILFVSFGSATKSSSAQDIYNVFSEAENAMYQRKLKESSTMRSKTIQVIAHSFFSSNKEEEAHNHRVGELCREIARAMDLDQETTNDIATAGFFHDIGKISVNKKILLKTMPLTEDEWVELKRHPEKGYQILKSSAEFAQAAQYVLCHHERIDGQGYPQGLSGEDI
;
A
#
# COMPACT_ATOMS: atom_id res chain seq x y z
N THR A 1 14.45 -7.47 -8.74
CA THR A 1 14.07 -6.31 -9.58
C THR A 1 14.97 -6.14 -10.81
N GLY A 2 16.17 -6.74 -10.88
CA GLY A 2 17.12 -6.54 -11.97
C GLY A 2 17.74 -5.14 -12.04
N LEU A 3 17.64 -4.36 -10.97
CA LEU A 3 18.32 -3.06 -10.80
C LEU A 3 19.62 -3.24 -10.02
N TYR A 4 20.44 -2.21 -10.02
CA TYR A 4 21.61 -2.16 -9.18
C TYR A 4 21.24 -2.18 -7.69
N ASN A 5 22.18 -2.64 -6.86
CA ASN A 5 22.03 -2.63 -5.41
C ASN A 5 22.65 -1.37 -4.78
N ARG A 6 22.47 -1.21 -3.46
CA ARG A 6 23.02 -0.10 -2.68
C ARG A 6 24.53 0.07 -2.86
N ARG A 7 25.28 -1.03 -2.81
CA ARG A 7 26.75 -0.98 -2.92
C ARG A 7 27.19 -0.41 -4.25
N PHE A 8 26.62 -0.87 -5.35
CA PHE A 8 26.92 -0.34 -6.69
C PHE A 8 26.60 1.15 -6.80
N TYR A 9 25.43 1.56 -6.26
CA TYR A 9 25.07 2.98 -6.22
C TYR A 9 26.10 3.83 -5.47
N GLU A 10 26.56 3.39 -4.29
CA GLU A 10 27.53 4.13 -3.47
C GLU A 10 28.92 4.23 -4.18
N GLU A 11 29.33 3.20 -4.90
CA GLU A 11 30.56 3.20 -5.71
C GLU A 11 30.43 4.19 -6.88
N GLU A 12 29.31 4.16 -7.59
CA GLU A 12 29.04 5.05 -8.73
C GLU A 12 28.83 6.51 -8.29
N LEU A 13 28.20 6.75 -7.14
CA LEU A 13 28.06 8.09 -6.58
C LEU A 13 29.41 8.75 -6.38
N LYS A 14 30.38 8.04 -5.78
CA LYS A 14 31.75 8.53 -5.59
C LYS A 14 32.46 8.76 -6.92
N ARG A 15 32.27 7.90 -7.90
CA ARG A 15 32.87 7.99 -9.23
C ARG A 15 32.34 9.17 -10.05
N LEU A 16 31.03 9.43 -9.94
CA LEU A 16 30.34 10.44 -10.73
C LEU A 16 30.29 11.81 -10.08
N ASP A 17 30.54 11.93 -8.76
CA ASP A 17 30.59 13.21 -8.05
C ASP A 17 31.85 14.02 -8.45
N THR A 18 31.84 14.54 -9.66
CA THR A 18 32.89 15.33 -10.25
C THR A 18 32.34 16.55 -10.97
N GLN A 19 33.13 17.61 -11.07
CA GLN A 19 32.75 18.87 -11.72
C GLN A 19 32.24 18.68 -13.16
N ARG A 20 32.79 17.73 -13.92
CA ARG A 20 32.36 17.45 -15.30
C ARG A 20 30.95 16.86 -15.44
N ASN A 21 30.42 16.31 -14.37
CA ASN A 21 29.11 15.66 -14.34
C ASN A 21 28.02 16.55 -13.74
N LEU A 22 28.40 17.76 -13.27
CA LEU A 22 27.45 18.74 -12.77
C LEU A 22 26.54 19.28 -13.90
N PRO A 23 25.28 19.61 -13.58
CA PRO A 23 24.60 19.36 -12.33
C PRO A 23 24.24 17.86 -12.17
N ILE A 24 24.28 17.37 -10.93
CA ILE A 24 23.90 15.99 -10.61
C ILE A 24 22.61 16.03 -9.79
N THR A 25 21.55 15.39 -10.27
CA THR A 25 20.31 15.26 -9.51
C THR A 25 20.18 13.85 -8.93
N LEU A 26 19.89 13.79 -7.64
CA LEU A 26 19.48 12.58 -6.94
C LEU A 26 17.96 12.55 -6.82
N VAL A 27 17.35 11.39 -7.10
CA VAL A 27 15.91 11.20 -6.91
C VAL A 27 15.69 9.97 -6.03
N MET A 28 15.14 10.20 -4.84
CA MET A 28 14.66 9.14 -3.97
C MET A 28 13.24 8.74 -4.38
N ALA A 29 12.96 7.47 -4.34
CA ALA A 29 11.64 6.92 -4.66
C ALA A 29 11.28 5.79 -3.69
N ASP A 30 10.04 5.77 -3.21
CA ASP A 30 9.55 4.80 -2.25
C ASP A 30 8.20 4.25 -2.74
N VAL A 31 8.11 2.92 -2.86
CA VAL A 31 6.88 2.22 -3.30
C VAL A 31 5.89 2.15 -2.15
N ASN A 32 4.79 2.87 -2.28
CA ASN A 32 3.75 2.90 -1.26
C ASN A 32 2.89 1.63 -1.31
N GLY A 33 2.38 1.23 -0.14
CA GLY A 33 1.43 0.13 -0.03
C GLY A 33 2.04 -1.28 -0.10
N LEU A 34 3.37 -1.44 -0.19
CA LEU A 34 4.02 -2.75 -0.22
C LEU A 34 3.62 -3.61 0.98
N LYS A 35 3.63 -3.05 2.18
CA LYS A 35 3.21 -3.79 3.39
C LYS A 35 1.75 -4.23 3.29
N LEU A 36 0.85 -3.35 2.86
CA LEU A 36 -0.57 -3.66 2.70
C LEU A 36 -0.79 -4.76 1.64
N THR A 37 -0.07 -4.70 0.53
CA THR A 37 -0.10 -5.75 -0.50
C THR A 37 0.41 -7.09 0.05
N ASN A 38 1.50 -7.06 0.83
CA ASN A 38 2.02 -8.27 1.48
C ASN A 38 1.03 -8.86 2.49
N ASP A 39 0.39 -8.02 3.29
CA ASP A 39 -0.57 -8.43 4.32
C ASP A 39 -1.85 -9.01 3.71
N ALA A 40 -2.30 -8.47 2.56
CA ALA A 40 -3.48 -8.91 1.85
C ALA A 40 -3.23 -10.14 0.95
N PHE A 41 -2.16 -10.15 0.17
CA PHE A 41 -1.94 -11.12 -0.91
C PHE A 41 -0.66 -11.98 -0.73
N GLY A 42 0.12 -11.72 0.33
CA GLY A 42 1.38 -12.43 0.59
C GLY A 42 2.60 -11.81 -0.12
N HIS A 43 3.80 -12.22 0.32
CA HIS A 43 5.07 -11.66 -0.14
C HIS A 43 5.34 -11.81 -1.64
N LEU A 44 4.84 -12.89 -2.26
CA LEU A 44 5.01 -13.10 -3.70
C LEU A 44 4.34 -11.99 -4.53
N GLU A 45 3.21 -11.48 -4.05
CA GLU A 45 2.50 -10.40 -4.72
C GLU A 45 3.21 -9.05 -4.50
N GLY A 46 3.72 -8.81 -3.30
CA GLY A 46 4.59 -7.66 -3.05
C GLY A 46 5.87 -7.66 -3.91
N ASP A 47 6.46 -8.82 -4.15
CA ASP A 47 7.60 -8.95 -5.07
C ASP A 47 7.22 -8.60 -6.50
N LYS A 48 6.05 -9.00 -6.99
CA LYS A 48 5.54 -8.59 -8.31
C LYS A 48 5.32 -7.08 -8.38
N LEU A 49 4.76 -6.47 -7.34
CA LEU A 49 4.59 -5.02 -7.24
C LEU A 49 5.93 -4.29 -7.38
N LEU A 50 6.96 -4.75 -6.66
CA LEU A 50 8.31 -4.20 -6.73
C LEU A 50 8.98 -4.40 -8.10
N ILE A 51 8.76 -5.54 -8.75
CA ILE A 51 9.28 -5.81 -10.10
C ILE A 51 8.58 -4.90 -11.12
N CYS A 52 7.26 -4.73 -11.02
CA CYS A 52 6.49 -3.82 -11.85
C CYS A 52 6.98 -2.38 -11.70
N ALA A 53 7.11 -1.90 -10.45
CA ALA A 53 7.70 -0.58 -10.16
C ALA A 53 9.08 -0.42 -10.80
N ALA A 54 9.98 -1.36 -10.55
CA ALA A 54 11.35 -1.33 -11.07
C ALA A 54 11.40 -1.25 -12.60
N ASN A 55 10.53 -1.98 -13.29
CA ASN A 55 10.46 -1.95 -14.76
C ASN A 55 10.02 -0.59 -15.30
N ILE A 56 9.03 0.05 -14.67
CA ILE A 56 8.57 1.38 -15.06
C ILE A 56 9.66 2.43 -14.77
N LEU A 57 10.28 2.37 -13.59
CA LEU A 57 11.36 3.27 -13.19
C LEU A 57 12.54 3.16 -14.14
N LYS A 58 12.95 1.94 -14.51
CA LYS A 58 14.05 1.67 -15.43
C LYS A 58 13.82 2.22 -16.83
N LYS A 59 12.58 2.09 -17.35
CA LYS A 59 12.21 2.61 -18.68
C LYS A 59 12.32 4.13 -18.79
N ALA A 60 12.27 4.85 -17.67
CA ALA A 60 12.39 6.31 -17.65
C ALA A 60 13.85 6.80 -17.70
N CYS A 61 14.82 5.92 -17.39
CA CYS A 61 16.25 6.21 -17.34
C CYS A 61 16.88 6.19 -18.73
N ARG A 62 17.93 7.04 -18.89
CA ARG A 62 18.84 7.01 -20.03
C ARG A 62 20.00 6.03 -19.78
N GLY A 63 20.83 5.81 -20.77
CA GLY A 63 21.98 4.91 -20.63
C GLY A 63 23.00 5.32 -19.56
N ASP A 64 23.16 6.63 -19.34
CA ASP A 64 24.09 7.20 -18.36
C ASP A 64 23.47 7.37 -16.95
N ASP A 65 22.15 7.20 -16.82
CA ASP A 65 21.47 7.28 -15.55
C ASP A 65 21.66 5.98 -14.77
N ILE A 66 21.81 6.08 -13.47
CA ILE A 66 21.92 4.93 -12.59
C ILE A 66 20.66 4.86 -11.75
N ILE A 67 20.04 3.69 -11.73
CA ILE A 67 18.93 3.37 -10.85
C ILE A 67 19.27 2.15 -9.99
N ALA A 68 19.11 2.27 -8.69
CA ALA A 68 19.36 1.21 -7.73
C ALA A 68 18.19 1.00 -6.77
N ARG A 69 18.02 -0.21 -6.30
CA ARG A 69 17.18 -0.54 -5.14
C ARG A 69 18.07 -0.56 -3.90
N ILE A 70 17.82 0.33 -2.96
CA ILE A 70 18.67 0.55 -1.78
C ILE A 70 18.06 0.03 -0.48
N GLY A 71 16.75 -0.24 -0.47
CA GLY A 71 15.98 -0.75 0.67
C GLY A 71 14.91 -1.72 0.21
N GLY A 72 14.00 -2.07 1.12
CA GLY A 72 12.87 -2.97 0.84
C GLY A 72 11.96 -2.43 -0.27
N ASP A 73 11.49 -1.19 -0.13
CA ASP A 73 10.60 -0.45 -1.02
C ASP A 73 11.27 0.81 -1.61
N GLU A 74 12.55 1.03 -1.31
CA GLU A 74 13.28 2.25 -1.64
C GLU A 74 14.16 2.07 -2.88
N PHE A 75 14.06 3.04 -3.78
CA PHE A 75 14.85 3.16 -5.00
C PHE A 75 15.52 4.53 -5.05
N ILE A 76 16.66 4.59 -5.72
CA ILE A 76 17.39 5.84 -5.93
C ILE A 76 17.85 5.96 -7.38
N PHE A 77 17.75 7.18 -7.91
CA PHE A 77 18.34 7.55 -9.20
C PHE A 77 19.51 8.48 -8.96
N LEU A 78 20.56 8.26 -9.70
CA LEU A 78 21.71 9.15 -9.83
C LEU A 78 21.73 9.62 -11.30
N LEU A 79 21.45 10.90 -11.50
CA LEU A 79 21.24 11.52 -12.81
C LEU A 79 22.34 12.54 -13.08
N PRO A 80 23.46 12.13 -13.73
CA PRO A 80 24.52 13.06 -14.11
C PRO A 80 24.02 14.05 -15.18
N LYS A 81 24.56 15.26 -15.19
CA LYS A 81 24.26 16.32 -16.17
C LYS A 81 22.75 16.59 -16.28
N THR A 82 22.07 16.55 -15.15
CA THR A 82 20.61 16.68 -15.10
C THR A 82 20.22 17.77 -14.09
N GLU A 83 19.53 18.77 -14.58
CA GLU A 83 18.93 19.84 -13.77
C GLU A 83 17.69 19.36 -13.03
N GLN A 84 17.34 20.04 -11.92
CA GLN A 84 16.18 19.76 -11.08
C GLN A 84 14.87 19.68 -11.90
N GLU A 85 14.67 20.65 -12.80
CA GLU A 85 13.46 20.71 -13.64
C GLU A 85 13.32 19.49 -14.57
N THR A 86 14.46 19.01 -15.11
CA THR A 86 14.48 17.83 -15.98
C THR A 86 14.14 16.57 -15.20
N ALA A 87 14.66 16.44 -13.99
CA ALA A 87 14.32 15.34 -13.09
C ALA A 87 12.85 15.36 -12.70
N GLU A 88 12.27 16.51 -12.37
CA GLU A 88 10.85 16.65 -12.06
C GLU A 88 9.96 16.29 -13.27
N LYS A 89 10.36 16.66 -14.49
CA LYS A 89 9.66 16.22 -15.72
C LYS A 89 9.73 14.69 -15.89
N MET A 90 10.86 14.07 -15.57
CA MET A 90 11.01 12.61 -15.57
C MET A 90 10.09 11.97 -14.54
N ILE A 91 10.06 12.47 -13.30
CA ILE A 91 9.13 12.02 -12.25
C ILE A 91 7.68 12.12 -12.72
N GLY A 92 7.29 13.22 -13.36
CA GLY A 92 5.94 13.41 -13.90
C GLY A 92 5.56 12.35 -14.95
N ARG A 93 6.51 11.97 -15.83
CA ARG A 93 6.30 10.88 -16.81
C ARG A 93 6.16 9.52 -16.13
N ILE A 94 7.00 9.25 -15.13
CA ILE A 94 6.94 8.01 -14.35
C ILE A 94 5.57 7.89 -13.65
N LYS A 95 5.11 8.93 -12.96
CA LYS A 95 3.80 8.96 -12.29
C LYS A 95 2.65 8.67 -13.28
N LYS A 96 2.69 9.26 -14.48
CA LYS A 96 1.69 8.98 -15.53
C LYS A 96 1.75 7.53 -16.02
N ALA A 97 2.95 6.96 -16.20
CA ALA A 97 3.12 5.58 -16.63
C ALA A 97 2.60 4.59 -15.55
N MET A 98 2.83 4.88 -14.27
CA MET A 98 2.30 4.09 -13.16
C MET A 98 0.77 4.11 -13.08
N LEU A 99 0.15 5.27 -13.33
CA LEU A 99 -1.32 5.39 -13.37
C LEU A 99 -1.95 4.66 -14.57
N ALA A 100 -1.20 4.51 -15.66
CA ALA A 100 -1.64 3.78 -16.85
C ALA A 100 -1.42 2.26 -16.74
N GLU A 101 -0.62 1.82 -15.76
CA GLU A 101 -0.35 0.40 -15.52
C GLU A 101 -1.53 -0.24 -14.81
N ASN A 102 -2.12 -1.25 -15.44
CA ASN A 102 -3.18 -2.05 -14.83
C ASN A 102 -2.55 -3.13 -13.93
N TYR A 103 -2.27 -2.76 -12.69
CA TYR A 103 -1.84 -3.73 -11.67
C TYR A 103 -3.07 -4.36 -11.02
N GLU A 104 -3.27 -5.66 -11.23
CA GLU A 104 -4.52 -6.37 -10.88
C GLU A 104 -4.88 -6.32 -9.39
N ASN A 105 -3.88 -6.31 -8.50
CA ASN A 105 -4.06 -6.44 -7.05
C ASN A 105 -3.76 -5.14 -6.28
N GLY A 106 -3.88 -3.98 -6.90
CA GLY A 106 -3.64 -2.73 -6.19
C GLY A 106 -3.34 -1.53 -7.08
N ILE A 107 -2.94 -0.45 -6.45
CA ILE A 107 -2.49 0.76 -7.12
C ILE A 107 -0.96 0.84 -6.99
N LEU A 108 -0.28 0.85 -8.13
CA LEU A 108 1.14 1.14 -8.13
C LEU A 108 1.37 2.64 -7.92
N PHE A 109 1.78 3.00 -6.73
CA PHE A 109 2.06 4.37 -6.35
C PHE A 109 3.43 4.50 -5.71
N VAL A 110 4.19 5.51 -6.15
CA VAL A 110 5.55 5.79 -5.67
C VAL A 110 5.66 7.25 -5.27
N SER A 111 6.15 7.49 -4.06
CA SER A 111 6.51 8.82 -3.58
C SER A 111 7.93 9.17 -4.03
N PHE A 112 8.13 10.39 -4.53
CA PHE A 112 9.41 10.85 -5.04
C PHE A 112 9.88 12.09 -4.31
N GLY A 113 11.21 12.19 -4.11
CA GLY A 113 11.87 13.42 -3.70
C GLY A 113 13.13 13.60 -4.51
N SER A 114 13.48 14.82 -4.87
CA SER A 114 14.65 15.13 -5.68
C SER A 114 15.40 16.35 -5.18
N ALA A 115 16.71 16.31 -5.30
CA ALA A 115 17.61 17.43 -5.02
C ALA A 115 18.79 17.43 -5.99
N THR A 116 19.34 18.59 -6.29
CA THR A 116 20.35 18.77 -7.31
C THR A 116 21.61 19.42 -6.75
N LYS A 117 22.75 18.78 -6.97
CA LYS A 117 24.07 19.35 -6.77
C LYS A 117 24.45 20.17 -8.01
N SER A 118 24.48 21.50 -7.89
CA SER A 118 24.80 22.41 -8.99
C SER A 118 26.24 22.92 -8.92
N SER A 119 26.91 22.77 -7.78
CA SER A 119 28.28 23.26 -7.54
C SER A 119 29.17 22.22 -6.89
N SER A 120 30.45 22.22 -7.23
CA SER A 120 31.46 21.37 -6.59
C SER A 120 31.64 21.65 -5.09
N ALA A 121 31.23 22.84 -4.61
CA ALA A 121 31.27 23.20 -3.21
C ALA A 121 30.15 22.54 -2.36
N GLN A 122 29.11 22.03 -3.00
CA GLN A 122 28.03 21.30 -2.30
C GLN A 122 28.51 19.87 -2.00
N ASP A 123 28.20 19.39 -0.79
CA ASP A 123 28.42 17.99 -0.43
C ASP A 123 27.26 17.13 -1.00
N ILE A 124 27.62 16.10 -1.75
CA ILE A 124 26.62 15.18 -2.36
C ILE A 124 25.78 14.44 -1.32
N TYR A 125 26.29 14.20 -0.11
CA TYR A 125 25.54 13.58 0.98
C TYR A 125 24.46 14.50 1.55
N ASN A 126 24.70 15.84 1.55
CA ASN A 126 23.66 16.80 1.90
C ASN A 126 22.55 16.79 0.85
N VAL A 127 22.90 16.73 -0.44
CA VAL A 127 21.93 16.61 -1.54
C VAL A 127 21.11 15.30 -1.44
N PHE A 128 21.76 14.21 -1.04
CA PHE A 128 21.05 12.95 -0.75
C PHE A 128 20.02 13.14 0.37
N SER A 129 20.41 13.74 1.49
CA SER A 129 19.51 13.99 2.62
C SER A 129 18.36 14.93 2.25
N GLU A 130 18.61 15.93 1.39
CA GLU A 130 17.56 16.82 0.88
C GLU A 130 16.55 16.05 0.01
N ALA A 131 17.03 15.17 -0.90
CA ALA A 131 16.16 14.34 -1.72
C ALA A 131 15.32 13.37 -0.87
N GLU A 132 15.93 12.73 0.14
CA GLU A 132 15.26 11.84 1.07
C GLU A 132 14.19 12.57 1.88
N ASN A 133 14.52 13.74 2.46
CA ASN A 133 13.56 14.55 3.19
C ASN A 133 12.40 15.03 2.30
N ALA A 134 12.67 15.43 1.07
CA ALA A 134 11.64 15.84 0.11
C ALA A 134 10.69 14.67 -0.21
N MET A 135 11.21 13.47 -0.40
CA MET A 135 10.43 12.24 -0.60
C MET A 135 9.55 11.95 0.62
N TYR A 136 10.13 11.99 1.82
CA TYR A 136 9.43 11.73 3.07
C TYR A 136 8.27 12.71 3.32
N GLN A 137 8.49 14.01 3.09
CA GLN A 137 7.44 15.04 3.22
C GLN A 137 6.28 14.81 2.21
N ARG A 138 6.59 14.41 0.98
CA ARG A 138 5.57 14.04 0.00
C ARG A 138 4.84 12.76 0.42
N LYS A 139 5.56 11.73 0.89
CA LYS A 139 4.99 10.48 1.40
C LYS A 139 3.99 10.74 2.53
N LEU A 140 4.30 11.63 3.48
CA LEU A 140 3.38 12.01 4.57
C LEU A 140 2.09 12.65 4.06
N LYS A 141 2.19 13.56 3.08
CA LYS A 141 1.03 14.26 2.51
C LYS A 141 0.13 13.37 1.65
N GLU A 142 0.73 12.46 0.88
CA GLU A 142 0.05 11.61 -0.09
C GLU A 142 -0.47 10.30 0.54
N SER A 143 0.10 9.86 1.69
CA SER A 143 -0.07 8.50 2.20
C SER A 143 -1.48 8.18 2.71
N SER A 144 -2.20 9.11 3.34
CA SER A 144 -3.53 8.82 3.90
C SER A 144 -4.55 8.54 2.79
N THR A 145 -4.68 9.46 1.84
CA THR A 145 -5.60 9.31 0.69
C THR A 145 -5.25 8.09 -0.17
N MET A 146 -3.96 7.81 -0.34
CA MET A 146 -3.53 6.66 -1.14
C MET A 146 -3.78 5.33 -0.46
N ARG A 147 -3.63 5.26 0.88
CA ARG A 147 -3.96 4.04 1.64
C ARG A 147 -5.45 3.70 1.52
N SER A 148 -6.33 4.68 1.69
CA SER A 148 -7.77 4.48 1.50
C SER A 148 -8.09 3.97 0.09
N LYS A 149 -7.53 4.60 -0.95
CA LYS A 149 -7.70 4.14 -2.34
C LYS A 149 -7.17 2.72 -2.55
N THR A 150 -6.01 2.39 -2.00
CA THR A 150 -5.45 1.04 -2.12
C THR A 150 -6.36 0.01 -1.47
N ILE A 151 -6.91 0.29 -0.28
CA ILE A 151 -7.88 -0.58 0.39
C ILE A 151 -9.14 -0.77 -0.48
N GLN A 152 -9.68 0.31 -1.06
CA GLN A 152 -10.85 0.24 -1.94
C GLN A 152 -10.58 -0.61 -3.19
N VAL A 153 -9.39 -0.48 -3.81
CA VAL A 153 -9.03 -1.30 -4.99
C VAL A 153 -8.82 -2.76 -4.62
N ILE A 154 -8.16 -3.04 -3.49
CA ILE A 154 -8.00 -4.40 -2.96
C ILE A 154 -9.37 -5.04 -2.71
N ALA A 155 -10.27 -4.32 -2.04
CA ALA A 155 -11.62 -4.78 -1.77
C ALA A 155 -12.41 -5.02 -3.07
N HIS A 156 -12.37 -4.08 -4.00
CA HIS A 156 -13.02 -4.23 -5.29
C HIS A 156 -12.49 -5.45 -6.06
N SER A 157 -11.18 -5.63 -6.14
CA SER A 157 -10.57 -6.80 -6.79
C SER A 157 -10.99 -8.12 -6.12
N PHE A 158 -11.09 -8.15 -4.81
CA PHE A 158 -11.50 -9.32 -4.06
C PHE A 158 -12.99 -9.63 -4.24
N PHE A 159 -13.85 -8.64 -4.03
CA PHE A 159 -15.31 -8.83 -4.09
C PHE A 159 -15.80 -9.02 -5.54
N SER A 160 -15.25 -8.31 -6.52
CA SER A 160 -15.65 -8.46 -7.92
C SER A 160 -15.34 -9.83 -8.53
N SER A 161 -14.45 -10.61 -7.90
CA SER A 161 -14.20 -12.00 -8.29
C SER A 161 -15.39 -12.93 -8.01
N ASN A 162 -16.33 -12.50 -7.13
CA ASN A 162 -17.58 -13.19 -6.81
C ASN A 162 -18.73 -12.17 -6.66
N LYS A 163 -19.57 -12.05 -7.69
CA LYS A 163 -20.71 -11.10 -7.71
C LYS A 163 -21.73 -11.31 -6.59
N GLU A 164 -21.88 -12.53 -6.11
CA GLU A 164 -22.78 -12.83 -4.99
C GLU A 164 -22.22 -12.27 -3.66
N GLU A 165 -20.93 -12.41 -3.45
CA GLU A 165 -20.21 -11.84 -2.30
C GLU A 165 -20.24 -10.31 -2.32
N GLU A 166 -19.99 -9.69 -3.47
CA GLU A 166 -20.08 -8.23 -3.64
C GLU A 166 -21.49 -7.72 -3.29
N ALA A 167 -22.52 -8.37 -3.84
CA ALA A 167 -23.90 -8.03 -3.53
C ALA A 167 -24.28 -8.28 -2.06
N HIS A 168 -23.71 -9.33 -1.43
CA HIS A 168 -23.86 -9.60 -0.01
C HIS A 168 -23.28 -8.45 0.84
N ASN A 169 -22.05 -8.06 0.60
CA ASN A 169 -21.38 -7.02 1.35
C ASN A 169 -22.10 -5.66 1.24
N HIS A 170 -22.59 -5.32 0.04
CA HIS A 170 -23.44 -4.14 -0.13
C HIS A 170 -24.71 -4.21 0.70
N ARG A 171 -25.43 -5.33 0.67
CA ARG A 171 -26.65 -5.50 1.48
C ARG A 171 -26.37 -5.41 2.98
N VAL A 172 -25.29 -6.04 3.45
CA VAL A 172 -24.91 -5.97 4.88
C VAL A 172 -24.60 -4.53 5.27
N GLY A 173 -23.82 -3.79 4.47
CA GLY A 173 -23.52 -2.38 4.74
C GLY A 173 -24.77 -1.52 4.82
N GLU A 174 -25.74 -1.69 3.90
CA GLU A 174 -27.02 -0.94 3.95
C GLU A 174 -27.88 -1.33 5.15
N LEU A 175 -27.99 -2.62 5.48
CA LEU A 175 -28.70 -3.07 6.67
C LEU A 175 -28.09 -2.51 7.96
N CYS A 176 -26.77 -2.51 8.07
CA CYS A 176 -26.05 -1.89 9.17
C CYS A 176 -26.39 -0.40 9.29
N ARG A 177 -26.44 0.32 8.18
CA ARG A 177 -26.82 1.74 8.13
C ARG A 177 -28.24 1.97 8.62
N GLU A 178 -29.20 1.15 8.15
CA GLU A 178 -30.61 1.26 8.54
C GLU A 178 -30.81 0.95 10.03
N ILE A 179 -30.15 -0.07 10.56
CA ILE A 179 -30.20 -0.41 11.99
C ILE A 179 -29.60 0.73 12.82
N ALA A 180 -28.43 1.24 12.47
CA ALA A 180 -27.80 2.34 13.19
C ALA A 180 -28.68 3.60 13.24
N ARG A 181 -29.36 3.92 12.12
CA ARG A 181 -30.35 5.01 12.08
C ARG A 181 -31.57 4.75 12.97
N ALA A 182 -32.08 3.51 12.96
CA ALA A 182 -33.22 3.14 13.81
C ALA A 182 -32.86 3.16 15.31
N MET A 183 -31.59 3.07 15.64
CA MET A 183 -31.05 3.23 17.01
C MET A 183 -30.68 4.68 17.35
N ASP A 184 -31.02 5.64 16.49
CA ASP A 184 -30.74 7.09 16.65
C ASP A 184 -29.23 7.39 16.87
N LEU A 185 -28.34 6.59 16.26
CA LEU A 185 -26.90 6.87 16.30
C LEU A 185 -26.57 8.07 15.39
N ASP A 186 -25.52 8.81 15.78
CA ASP A 186 -25.05 9.96 14.99
C ASP A 186 -24.58 9.53 13.58
N GLN A 187 -24.41 10.53 12.70
CA GLN A 187 -24.10 10.28 11.28
C GLN A 187 -22.69 9.67 11.09
N GLU A 188 -21.72 10.04 11.92
CA GLU A 188 -20.34 9.51 11.85
C GLU A 188 -20.32 8.05 12.23
N THR A 189 -20.88 7.70 13.37
CA THR A 189 -21.04 6.32 13.85
C THR A 189 -21.84 5.47 12.86
N THR A 190 -22.93 6.01 12.30
CA THR A 190 -23.74 5.33 11.27
C THR A 190 -22.92 5.00 10.03
N ASN A 191 -22.04 5.92 9.58
CA ASN A 191 -21.19 5.69 8.42
C ASN A 191 -20.10 4.65 8.72
N ASP A 192 -19.51 4.68 9.90
CA ASP A 192 -18.49 3.72 10.32
C ASP A 192 -19.06 2.30 10.42
N ILE A 193 -20.24 2.14 10.99
CA ILE A 193 -20.94 0.87 11.10
C ILE A 193 -21.32 0.33 9.70
N ALA A 194 -21.83 1.18 8.81
CA ALA A 194 -22.13 0.80 7.44
C ALA A 194 -20.87 0.40 6.66
N THR A 195 -19.77 1.12 6.87
CA THR A 195 -18.46 0.81 6.29
C THR A 195 -17.94 -0.53 6.82
N ALA A 196 -18.06 -0.78 8.12
CA ALA A 196 -17.71 -2.06 8.71
C ALA A 196 -18.54 -3.21 8.14
N GLY A 197 -19.84 -3.02 7.98
CA GLY A 197 -20.73 -4.00 7.36
C GLY A 197 -20.34 -4.34 5.92
N PHE A 198 -19.89 -3.33 5.14
CA PHE A 198 -19.38 -3.56 3.78
C PHE A 198 -18.06 -4.32 3.77
N PHE A 199 -17.14 -4.02 4.69
CA PHE A 199 -15.79 -4.57 4.72
C PHE A 199 -15.61 -5.76 5.68
N HIS A 200 -16.66 -6.24 6.37
CA HIS A 200 -16.53 -7.23 7.44
C HIS A 200 -15.69 -8.45 7.03
N ASP A 201 -15.87 -8.89 5.80
CA ASP A 201 -15.23 -10.07 5.23
C ASP A 201 -13.97 -9.79 4.39
N ILE A 202 -13.46 -8.55 4.36
CA ILE A 202 -12.28 -8.21 3.53
C ILE A 202 -11.05 -9.06 3.89
N GLY A 203 -10.94 -9.49 5.13
CA GLY A 203 -9.83 -10.33 5.59
C GLY A 203 -9.80 -11.73 4.99
N LYS A 204 -10.90 -12.20 4.39
CA LYS A 204 -10.96 -13.47 3.65
C LYS A 204 -10.02 -13.49 2.44
N ILE A 205 -9.57 -12.33 1.96
CA ILE A 205 -8.58 -12.22 0.90
C ILE A 205 -7.28 -12.97 1.21
N SER A 206 -6.91 -13.09 2.49
CA SER A 206 -5.73 -13.79 2.95
C SER A 206 -5.95 -15.29 3.19
N VAL A 207 -7.19 -15.77 3.11
CA VAL A 207 -7.54 -17.18 3.29
C VAL A 207 -7.34 -17.95 1.98
N ASN A 208 -6.85 -19.18 2.08
CA ASN A 208 -6.65 -20.02 0.91
C ASN A 208 -7.98 -20.21 0.15
N LYS A 209 -7.98 -19.91 -1.15
CA LYS A 209 -9.17 -20.06 -2.01
C LYS A 209 -9.79 -21.47 -1.96
N LYS A 210 -8.98 -22.53 -1.74
CA LYS A 210 -9.48 -23.90 -1.60
C LYS A 210 -10.35 -24.08 -0.37
N ILE A 211 -10.11 -23.32 0.71
CA ILE A 211 -10.92 -23.34 1.93
C ILE A 211 -12.23 -22.61 1.67
N LEU A 212 -12.18 -21.41 1.05
CA LEU A 212 -13.35 -20.60 0.75
C LEU A 212 -14.32 -21.28 -0.23
N LEU A 213 -13.80 -22.06 -1.18
CA LEU A 213 -14.61 -22.75 -2.19
C LEU A 213 -14.95 -24.20 -1.83
N LYS A 214 -14.61 -24.64 -0.61
CA LYS A 214 -14.83 -26.02 -0.19
C LYS A 214 -16.31 -26.27 0.07
N THR A 215 -16.84 -27.29 -0.56
CA THR A 215 -18.25 -27.73 -0.39
C THR A 215 -18.45 -28.75 0.74
N MET A 216 -17.34 -29.36 1.22
CA MET A 216 -17.33 -30.29 2.34
C MET A 216 -17.07 -29.54 3.66
N PRO A 217 -17.43 -30.09 4.83
CA PRO A 217 -17.09 -29.49 6.11
C PRO A 217 -15.58 -29.16 6.22
N LEU A 218 -15.28 -28.03 6.84
CA LEU A 218 -13.91 -27.60 7.11
C LEU A 218 -13.28 -28.49 8.21
N THR A 219 -12.00 -28.78 8.08
CA THR A 219 -11.22 -29.38 9.16
C THR A 219 -10.95 -28.36 10.27
N GLU A 220 -10.46 -28.79 11.43
CA GLU A 220 -10.09 -27.90 12.52
C GLU A 220 -9.02 -26.88 12.09
N ASP A 221 -7.98 -27.31 11.36
CA ASP A 221 -6.93 -26.42 10.86
C ASP A 221 -7.48 -25.39 9.87
N GLU A 222 -8.39 -25.82 8.96
CA GLU A 222 -9.05 -24.90 8.02
C GLU A 222 -9.94 -23.89 8.75
N TRP A 223 -10.62 -24.32 9.83
CA TRP A 223 -11.39 -23.41 10.68
C TRP A 223 -10.49 -22.40 11.41
N VAL A 224 -9.34 -22.84 11.91
CA VAL A 224 -8.34 -21.93 12.53
C VAL A 224 -7.88 -20.89 11.52
N GLU A 225 -7.62 -21.28 10.27
CA GLU A 225 -7.25 -20.34 9.21
C GLU A 225 -8.38 -19.35 8.91
N LEU A 226 -9.61 -19.85 8.71
CA LEU A 226 -10.75 -18.99 8.40
C LEU A 226 -11.08 -18.01 9.53
N LYS A 227 -11.02 -18.43 10.79
CA LYS A 227 -11.29 -17.56 11.95
C LYS A 227 -10.33 -16.41 12.13
N ARG A 228 -9.24 -16.35 11.36
CA ARG A 228 -8.29 -15.23 11.39
C ARG A 228 -8.72 -14.05 10.49
N HIS A 229 -9.79 -14.20 9.67
CA HIS A 229 -10.16 -13.12 8.75
C HIS A 229 -10.59 -11.83 9.46
N PRO A 230 -11.22 -11.79 10.66
CA PRO A 230 -11.50 -10.52 11.34
C PRO A 230 -10.23 -9.77 11.72
N GLU A 231 -9.21 -10.47 12.23
CA GLU A 231 -7.91 -9.88 12.55
C GLU A 231 -7.21 -9.35 11.29
N LYS A 232 -7.27 -10.11 10.18
CA LYS A 232 -6.69 -9.70 8.89
C LYS A 232 -7.43 -8.50 8.31
N GLY A 233 -8.76 -8.49 8.36
CA GLY A 233 -9.59 -7.35 7.96
C GLY A 233 -9.25 -6.09 8.77
N TYR A 234 -9.15 -6.24 10.09
CA TYR A 234 -8.68 -5.17 10.97
C TYR A 234 -7.31 -4.62 10.56
N GLN A 235 -6.31 -5.49 10.30
CA GLN A 235 -4.96 -5.07 9.91
C GLN A 235 -4.97 -4.28 8.58
N ILE A 236 -5.80 -4.70 7.62
CA ILE A 236 -5.96 -4.03 6.34
C ILE A 236 -6.56 -2.63 6.55
N LEU A 237 -7.70 -2.55 7.22
CA LEU A 237 -8.47 -1.31 7.36
C LEU A 237 -7.79 -0.28 8.26
N LYS A 238 -7.21 -0.69 9.39
CA LYS A 238 -6.52 0.23 10.33
C LYS A 238 -5.30 0.92 9.72
N SER A 239 -4.82 0.46 8.58
CA SER A 239 -3.71 1.09 7.87
C SER A 239 -4.09 2.48 7.32
N SER A 240 -5.39 2.80 7.22
CA SER A 240 -5.93 4.10 6.83
C SER A 240 -6.71 4.74 7.97
N ALA A 241 -6.46 6.04 8.22
CA ALA A 241 -7.20 6.80 9.23
C ALA A 241 -8.71 6.87 8.92
N GLU A 242 -9.09 6.88 7.65
CA GLU A 242 -10.49 6.89 7.18
C GLU A 242 -11.29 5.67 7.65
N PHE A 243 -10.64 4.51 7.76
CA PHE A 243 -11.31 3.26 8.12
C PHE A 243 -10.95 2.77 9.54
N ALA A 244 -10.24 3.59 10.33
CA ALA A 244 -9.72 3.16 11.63
C ALA A 244 -10.81 2.73 12.61
N GLN A 245 -11.95 3.44 12.65
CA GLN A 245 -13.09 3.09 13.51
C GLN A 245 -13.82 1.88 12.98
N ALA A 246 -14.13 1.83 11.68
CA ALA A 246 -14.74 0.68 11.04
C ALA A 246 -13.92 -0.61 11.22
N ALA A 247 -12.58 -0.49 11.27
CA ALA A 247 -11.70 -1.61 11.54
C ALA A 247 -11.97 -2.28 12.90
N GLN A 248 -12.27 -1.51 13.94
CA GLN A 248 -12.60 -2.05 15.26
C GLN A 248 -13.87 -2.92 15.18
N TYR A 249 -14.91 -2.43 14.51
CA TYR A 249 -16.15 -3.20 14.33
C TYR A 249 -15.90 -4.46 13.50
N VAL A 250 -15.06 -4.38 12.47
CA VAL A 250 -14.67 -5.55 11.66
C VAL A 250 -13.91 -6.58 12.51
N LEU A 251 -13.09 -6.16 13.47
CA LEU A 251 -12.41 -7.09 14.37
C LEU A 251 -13.40 -7.92 15.19
N CYS A 252 -14.52 -7.29 15.62
CA CYS A 252 -15.47 -7.86 16.57
C CYS A 252 -16.70 -8.52 15.95
N HIS A 253 -16.86 -8.52 14.61
CA HIS A 253 -18.13 -8.95 13.96
C HIS A 253 -18.49 -10.44 14.17
N HIS A 254 -17.57 -11.25 14.63
CA HIS A 254 -17.81 -12.64 15.06
C HIS A 254 -17.78 -12.84 16.57
N GLU A 255 -17.68 -11.76 17.35
CA GLU A 255 -17.85 -11.86 18.80
C GLU A 255 -19.30 -12.17 19.16
N ARG A 256 -19.51 -12.76 20.33
CA ARG A 256 -20.82 -13.21 20.81
C ARG A 256 -21.05 -12.73 22.23
N ILE A 257 -22.26 -12.30 22.52
CA ILE A 257 -22.66 -11.85 23.87
C ILE A 257 -22.30 -12.86 24.97
N ASP A 258 -22.31 -14.16 24.63
CA ASP A 258 -21.98 -15.25 25.55
C ASP A 258 -20.45 -15.51 25.71
N GLY A 259 -19.58 -14.71 25.05
CA GLY A 259 -18.13 -14.85 25.12
C GLY A 259 -17.57 -16.04 24.36
N GLN A 260 -18.40 -16.76 23.56
CA GLN A 260 -17.96 -17.89 22.74
C GLN A 260 -17.65 -17.50 21.30
N GLY A 261 -17.52 -16.18 21.06
CA GLY A 261 -17.12 -15.61 19.79
C GLY A 261 -15.62 -15.68 19.53
N TYR A 262 -15.19 -15.01 18.49
CA TYR A 262 -13.77 -14.87 18.12
C TYR A 262 -13.55 -13.52 17.42
N PRO A 263 -12.30 -13.00 17.37
CA PRO A 263 -11.04 -13.62 17.79
C PRO A 263 -10.67 -13.41 19.26
N GLN A 264 -11.32 -12.48 19.97
CA GLN A 264 -10.91 -12.05 21.32
C GLN A 264 -11.71 -12.74 22.42
N GLY A 265 -12.87 -13.30 22.10
CA GLY A 265 -13.78 -13.90 23.10
C GLY A 265 -14.44 -12.85 24.00
N LEU A 266 -14.72 -11.66 23.45
CA LEU A 266 -15.40 -10.58 24.17
C LEU A 266 -16.84 -11.00 24.54
N SER A 267 -17.37 -10.47 25.63
CA SER A 267 -18.71 -10.77 26.10
C SER A 267 -19.46 -9.51 26.54
N GLY A 268 -20.79 -9.55 26.39
CA GLY A 268 -21.66 -8.48 26.87
C GLY A 268 -21.34 -7.12 26.27
N GLU A 269 -21.08 -6.14 27.14
CA GLU A 269 -20.81 -4.74 26.78
C GLU A 269 -19.36 -4.48 26.29
N ASP A 270 -18.49 -5.50 26.35
CA ASP A 270 -17.11 -5.37 25.88
C ASP A 270 -16.96 -5.53 24.34
N ILE A 271 -18.07 -5.89 23.63
CA ILE A 271 -18.13 -6.07 22.19
C ILE A 271 -18.24 -4.75 21.44
#